data_7d861d8bd06f94ed1c8cb1b8a75ef215
#
_entry.id   7d861d8bd06f94ed1c8cb1b8a75ef215
#
_cell.length_a   1.000
_cell.length_b   1.000
_cell.length_c   1.000
_cell.angle_alpha   90.00
_cell.angle_beta   90.00
_cell.angle_gamma   90.00
#
_symmetry.space_group_name_H-M   'P 1'
#
loop_
_entity.id
_entity.type
_entity.pdbx_description
1 polymer ?
#
loop_
_entity_poly.entity_id
_entity_poly.type
_entity_poly.pdbx_seq_one_letter_code
_entity_poly.pdbx_strand_id
1 'polypeptide(L)'
;MKNLINIPYKKLLLILVMGTTLSCSDDDDAQITTPEAPGMANLVLPADNTECEVGEVVANMAEVFFEWNEAGGAENYDLVITNLATQEVKQRPNLNTTEIMVRLERGNAYSWMVVAKNEGEETTASESNRFYVAGVPGSNNVPFPATLVSPESGATISSVDGRISLEWDATATDTDGDALTYTLFADTVDGNQEPPEEWIGLTETSLEIEVEANSVYYWHVETTDGKNTAISNTYSFRTGENISSIVGEVVSSSQEILDAIAAAIPGENIYIRGGEYTFDSTIEINTSGSANAMISLLAHPEDDTRPKFDFSAMEENSSNRGIELKASYWHIKGIDVFKAGDNGMLITGNNNLVEFSTFSECSDTGLQLSSGAANNTILNCDSYFNADSTLENADGFAAKLDVGTGNKFIGCRAWNNLDDGWDGYLRGGDNVTTTHEDCWSIQNGYLMDGTASGGDGNGFKTGGSDNKDLKHNAIYIRTVAVGNRFDGFDHNSNRGEVTLYNCSAYDNGTNYGFGSTNPLESLIIKNSNVLGEVGSVNATSLDVTNNSWDTEGVESSVDDYVSIDYAELTGPRKEDGSLPDVSFFHLEADSDLIDAGVDLGLPFNGSAPDLGAFEF
;
A
#
# COMPACT_ATOMS: atom_id res chain seq x y z
N MET A 1 -33.10 -30.96 -23.53
CA MET A 1 -31.96 -31.86 -23.25
C MET A 1 -30.92 -31.65 -24.32
N LYS A 2 -29.96 -30.80 -24.07
CA LYS A 2 -28.61 -30.75 -24.68
C LYS A 2 -27.73 -29.95 -23.74
N ASN A 3 -26.78 -30.66 -23.16
CA ASN A 3 -25.78 -30.12 -22.23
C ASN A 3 -24.86 -29.16 -22.98
N LEU A 4 -24.81 -27.90 -22.55
CA LEU A 4 -23.75 -26.97 -22.87
C LEU A 4 -22.71 -27.07 -21.76
N ILE A 5 -21.53 -27.52 -22.14
CA ILE A 5 -20.36 -27.63 -21.28
C ILE A 5 -19.74 -26.22 -21.20
N ASN A 6 -19.79 -25.62 -20.03
CA ASN A 6 -19.04 -24.42 -19.69
C ASN A 6 -17.56 -24.77 -19.60
N ILE A 7 -16.72 -24.17 -20.42
CA ILE A 7 -15.25 -24.22 -20.30
C ILE A 7 -14.83 -22.92 -19.63
N PRO A 8 -14.21 -22.96 -18.43
CA PRO A 8 -13.74 -21.74 -17.77
C PRO A 8 -12.48 -21.20 -18.45
N TYR A 9 -12.46 -19.91 -18.73
CA TYR A 9 -11.30 -19.16 -19.20
C TYR A 9 -10.19 -19.25 -18.18
N LYS A 10 -9.09 -19.90 -18.54
CA LYS A 10 -7.84 -19.85 -17.76
C LYS A 10 -7.15 -18.50 -18.00
N LYS A 11 -7.01 -17.74 -16.94
CA LYS A 11 -6.15 -16.54 -16.88
C LYS A 11 -4.74 -16.96 -17.31
N LEU A 12 -4.16 -16.20 -18.23
CA LEU A 12 -2.75 -16.27 -18.56
C LEU A 12 -2.00 -15.57 -17.42
N LEU A 13 -1.52 -16.34 -16.46
CA LEU A 13 -0.71 -15.84 -15.35
C LEU A 13 0.73 -15.72 -15.85
N LEU A 14 1.27 -14.52 -15.81
CA LEU A 14 2.68 -14.26 -16.06
C LEU A 14 3.45 -14.78 -14.84
N ILE A 15 4.08 -15.95 -14.94
CA ILE A 15 4.93 -16.48 -13.86
C ILE A 15 6.32 -15.88 -14.04
N LEU A 16 6.68 -14.95 -13.16
CA LEU A 16 8.06 -14.49 -12.98
C LEU A 16 8.74 -15.52 -12.07
N VAL A 17 9.58 -16.40 -12.62
CA VAL A 17 10.37 -17.34 -11.84
C VAL A 17 11.66 -16.65 -11.42
N MET A 18 11.77 -16.25 -10.16
CA MET A 18 13.06 -15.92 -9.54
C MET A 18 13.78 -17.22 -9.17
N GLY A 19 14.94 -17.43 -9.76
CA GLY A 19 15.80 -18.58 -9.46
C GLY A 19 16.55 -18.37 -8.15
N THR A 20 16.36 -19.27 -7.20
CA THR A 20 17.16 -19.38 -5.98
C THR A 20 18.51 -20.06 -6.26
N THR A 21 19.60 -19.43 -5.87
CA THR A 21 20.94 -20.03 -5.89
C THR A 21 21.19 -20.86 -4.64
N LEU A 22 21.20 -22.18 -4.77
CA LEU A 22 21.77 -23.08 -3.76
C LEU A 22 23.28 -23.23 -4.02
N SER A 23 24.11 -22.83 -3.06
CA SER A 23 25.54 -23.07 -3.05
C SER A 23 25.85 -24.39 -2.35
N CYS A 24 26.32 -25.37 -3.09
CA CYS A 24 27.13 -26.48 -2.55
C CYS A 24 28.40 -26.59 -3.36
N SER A 25 29.53 -26.56 -2.67
CA SER A 25 30.86 -26.76 -3.19
C SER A 25 31.11 -28.25 -3.55
N ASP A 26 31.53 -28.53 -4.77
CA ASP A 26 32.74 -29.29 -5.11
C ASP A 26 32.86 -29.46 -6.64
N ASP A 27 33.99 -29.06 -7.12
CA ASP A 27 34.69 -29.28 -8.40
C ASP A 27 33.94 -30.06 -9.51
N ASP A 28 33.40 -29.31 -10.49
CA ASP A 28 33.66 -29.45 -11.92
C ASP A 28 32.97 -28.29 -12.66
N ASP A 29 33.75 -27.40 -13.29
CA ASP A 29 33.28 -26.26 -14.06
C ASP A 29 32.42 -26.68 -15.27
N ALA A 30 31.09 -26.75 -15.08
CA ALA A 30 30.14 -26.52 -16.13
C ALA A 30 29.24 -25.37 -15.65
N GLN A 31 29.56 -24.15 -16.07
CA GLN A 31 28.60 -23.04 -15.94
C GLN A 31 27.31 -23.43 -16.64
N ILE A 32 26.27 -23.74 -15.88
CA ILE A 32 24.91 -23.78 -16.39
C ILE A 32 24.52 -22.30 -16.55
N THR A 33 24.79 -21.74 -17.74
CA THR A 33 24.19 -20.48 -18.14
C THR A 33 22.72 -20.77 -18.35
N THR A 34 21.85 -20.24 -17.50
CA THR A 34 20.41 -20.13 -17.82
C THR A 34 20.30 -19.43 -19.17
N PRO A 35 19.55 -19.99 -20.14
CA PRO A 35 19.36 -19.32 -21.41
C PRO A 35 18.74 -17.94 -21.17
N GLU A 36 19.40 -16.89 -21.65
CA GLU A 36 18.84 -15.54 -21.62
C GLU A 36 17.63 -15.50 -22.56
N ALA A 37 16.52 -14.87 -22.14
CA ALA A 37 15.35 -14.71 -22.99
C ALA A 37 15.73 -14.01 -24.30
N PRO A 38 15.11 -14.37 -25.43
CA PRO A 38 15.40 -13.74 -26.71
C PRO A 38 15.09 -12.24 -26.69
N GLY A 39 15.75 -11.46 -27.52
CA GLY A 39 15.41 -10.05 -27.73
C GLY A 39 13.99 -9.89 -28.29
N MET A 40 13.46 -8.67 -28.22
CA MET A 40 12.16 -8.33 -28.78
C MET A 40 12.25 -8.23 -30.32
N ALA A 41 11.29 -8.82 -31.04
CA ALA A 41 11.18 -8.68 -32.48
C ALA A 41 10.60 -7.29 -32.85
N ASN A 42 11.13 -6.64 -33.89
CA ASN A 42 10.57 -5.41 -34.42
C ASN A 42 9.67 -5.73 -35.62
N LEU A 43 8.41 -5.33 -35.54
CA LEU A 43 7.42 -5.56 -36.60
C LEU A 43 7.67 -4.61 -37.77
N VAL A 44 7.54 -5.13 -39.02
CA VAL A 44 7.78 -4.37 -40.26
C VAL A 44 6.50 -4.23 -41.07
N LEU A 45 5.87 -5.33 -41.46
CA LEU A 45 4.64 -5.35 -42.26
C LEU A 45 3.63 -6.37 -41.70
N PRO A 46 2.32 -6.02 -41.66
CA PRO A 46 1.73 -4.70 -41.95
C PRO A 46 2.18 -3.65 -40.90
N ALA A 47 2.40 -2.41 -41.37
CA ALA A 47 2.77 -1.31 -40.51
C ALA A 47 1.58 -0.89 -39.61
N ASP A 48 1.90 -0.27 -38.48
CA ASP A 48 0.87 0.13 -37.50
C ASP A 48 -0.07 1.20 -38.08
N ASN A 49 -1.38 1.04 -37.81
CA ASN A 49 -2.46 1.94 -38.22
C ASN A 49 -2.54 2.19 -39.74
N THR A 50 -2.25 1.16 -40.54
CA THR A 50 -2.28 1.27 -42.02
C THR A 50 -3.27 0.29 -42.64
N GLU A 51 -3.77 0.64 -43.86
CA GLU A 51 -4.39 -0.36 -44.74
C GLU A 51 -3.26 -1.17 -45.40
N CYS A 52 -3.30 -2.49 -45.23
CA CYS A 52 -2.25 -3.35 -45.79
C CYS A 52 -2.49 -3.65 -47.25
N GLU A 53 -1.40 -3.75 -48.04
CA GLU A 53 -1.44 -4.32 -49.38
C GLU A 53 -1.82 -5.81 -49.28
N VAL A 54 -2.73 -6.23 -50.15
CA VAL A 54 -3.22 -7.61 -50.21
C VAL A 54 -2.68 -8.35 -51.42
N GLY A 55 -2.32 -9.63 -51.22
CA GLY A 55 -1.97 -10.54 -52.31
C GLY A 55 -3.20 -11.13 -53.01
N GLU A 56 -3.21 -12.46 -53.21
CA GLU A 56 -4.32 -13.14 -53.86
C GLU A 56 -5.63 -12.99 -53.08
N VAL A 57 -6.68 -12.55 -53.79
CA VAL A 57 -8.03 -12.44 -53.19
C VAL A 57 -8.91 -13.59 -53.68
N VAL A 58 -9.48 -14.34 -52.76
CA VAL A 58 -10.41 -15.44 -53.02
C VAL A 58 -11.67 -15.27 -52.17
N ALA A 59 -12.78 -14.95 -52.78
CA ALA A 59 -14.04 -14.59 -52.15
C ALA A 59 -13.87 -13.41 -51.14
N ASN A 60 -14.22 -13.57 -49.88
CA ASN A 60 -14.06 -12.56 -48.82
C ASN A 60 -12.70 -12.64 -48.10
N MET A 61 -11.75 -13.43 -48.61
CA MET A 61 -10.43 -13.62 -48.01
C MET A 61 -9.34 -13.02 -48.88
N ALA A 62 -8.35 -12.39 -48.26
CA ALA A 62 -7.15 -11.89 -48.94
C ALA A 62 -5.89 -12.42 -48.24
N GLU A 63 -4.83 -12.63 -49.03
CA GLU A 63 -3.51 -12.94 -48.50
C GLU A 63 -2.86 -11.66 -48.00
N VAL A 64 -2.38 -11.67 -46.76
CA VAL A 64 -1.67 -10.58 -46.10
C VAL A 64 -0.25 -11.05 -45.79
N PHE A 65 0.72 -10.23 -46.15
CA PHE A 65 2.13 -10.48 -45.91
C PHE A 65 2.55 -9.92 -44.55
N PHE A 66 3.12 -10.76 -43.69
CA PHE A 66 3.68 -10.41 -42.41
C PHE A 66 5.19 -10.51 -42.44
N GLU A 67 5.87 -9.48 -41.94
CA GLU A 67 7.32 -9.39 -41.89
C GLU A 67 7.79 -8.73 -40.59
N TRP A 68 8.84 -9.29 -39.96
CA TRP A 68 9.48 -8.73 -38.80
C TRP A 68 10.99 -8.92 -38.84
N ASN A 69 11.75 -8.15 -38.07
CA ASN A 69 13.19 -8.31 -37.98
C ASN A 69 13.56 -9.44 -37.00
N GLU A 70 14.69 -10.10 -37.27
CA GLU A 70 15.23 -11.13 -36.35
C GLU A 70 15.43 -10.57 -34.94
N ALA A 71 14.95 -11.30 -33.95
CA ALA A 71 15.21 -11.04 -32.53
C ALA A 71 16.49 -11.76 -32.10
N GLY A 72 17.41 -11.06 -31.44
CA GLY A 72 18.66 -11.66 -30.97
C GLY A 72 18.41 -12.83 -30.02
N GLY A 73 19.01 -13.99 -30.29
CA GLY A 73 18.84 -15.19 -29.49
C GLY A 73 17.54 -15.97 -29.72
N ALA A 74 16.70 -15.56 -30.66
CA ALA A 74 15.50 -16.29 -31.04
C ALA A 74 15.82 -17.42 -32.02
N GLU A 75 15.18 -18.56 -31.87
CA GLU A 75 15.26 -19.70 -32.77
C GLU A 75 14.01 -19.88 -33.62
N ASN A 76 12.86 -19.54 -33.07
CA ASN A 76 11.59 -19.57 -33.76
C ASN A 76 10.63 -18.50 -33.19
N TYR A 77 9.52 -18.32 -33.91
CA TYR A 77 8.54 -17.29 -33.62
C TYR A 77 7.14 -17.86 -33.65
N ASP A 78 6.26 -17.33 -32.79
CA ASP A 78 4.81 -17.49 -32.91
C ASP A 78 4.22 -16.16 -33.42
N LEU A 79 3.56 -16.19 -34.56
CA LEU A 79 2.75 -15.06 -35.04
C LEU A 79 1.35 -15.18 -34.44
N VAL A 80 0.88 -14.12 -33.79
CA VAL A 80 -0.47 -14.01 -33.21
C VAL A 80 -1.19 -12.87 -33.91
N ILE A 81 -2.37 -13.16 -34.48
CA ILE A 81 -3.21 -12.19 -35.20
C ILE A 81 -4.59 -12.23 -34.53
N THR A 82 -5.10 -11.07 -34.12
CA THR A 82 -6.42 -10.93 -33.49
C THR A 82 -7.32 -10.08 -34.38
N ASN A 83 -8.49 -10.55 -34.74
CA ASN A 83 -9.54 -9.74 -35.37
C ASN A 83 -10.12 -8.80 -34.31
N LEU A 84 -10.02 -7.50 -34.50
CA LEU A 84 -10.41 -6.50 -33.50
C LEU A 84 -11.93 -6.33 -33.35
N ALA A 85 -12.72 -6.76 -34.33
CA ALA A 85 -14.18 -6.72 -34.23
C ALA A 85 -14.77 -7.96 -33.53
N THR A 86 -14.18 -9.14 -33.76
CA THR A 86 -14.72 -10.41 -33.24
C THR A 86 -13.92 -10.98 -32.07
N GLN A 87 -12.73 -10.42 -31.80
CA GLN A 87 -11.74 -10.92 -30.83
C GLN A 87 -11.24 -12.36 -31.13
N GLU A 88 -11.45 -12.83 -32.37
CA GLU A 88 -10.96 -14.13 -32.79
C GLU A 88 -9.45 -14.10 -32.98
N VAL A 89 -8.74 -15.03 -32.33
CA VAL A 89 -7.28 -15.14 -32.39
C VAL A 89 -6.85 -16.24 -33.32
N LYS A 90 -6.01 -15.90 -34.31
CA LYS A 90 -5.38 -16.82 -35.24
C LYS A 90 -3.88 -16.89 -34.98
N GLN A 91 -3.38 -18.07 -34.60
CA GLN A 91 -1.95 -18.29 -34.33
C GLN A 91 -1.25 -19.07 -35.44
N ARG A 92 0.04 -18.76 -35.65
CA ARG A 92 1.00 -19.50 -36.47
C ARG A 92 2.24 -19.79 -35.61
N PRO A 93 2.26 -20.96 -34.91
CA PRO A 93 3.33 -21.26 -33.99
C PRO A 93 4.58 -21.82 -34.71
N ASN A 94 5.73 -21.66 -34.01
CA ASN A 94 7.02 -22.27 -34.36
C ASN A 94 7.50 -21.94 -35.81
N LEU A 95 7.42 -20.69 -36.20
CA LEU A 95 7.95 -20.20 -37.47
C LEU A 95 9.46 -20.06 -37.39
N ASN A 96 10.19 -20.67 -38.32
CA ASN A 96 11.66 -20.54 -38.45
C ASN A 96 12.04 -19.46 -39.50
N THR A 97 11.10 -18.60 -39.87
CA THR A 97 11.28 -17.48 -40.79
C THR A 97 10.75 -16.23 -40.15
N THR A 98 11.20 -15.09 -40.62
CA THR A 98 10.74 -13.77 -40.19
C THR A 98 9.68 -13.19 -41.10
N GLU A 99 9.09 -14.01 -41.97
CA GLU A 99 8.04 -13.61 -42.92
C GLU A 99 7.05 -14.77 -43.15
N ILE A 100 5.79 -14.43 -43.43
CA ILE A 100 4.73 -15.41 -43.75
C ILE A 100 3.53 -14.74 -44.43
N MET A 101 2.88 -15.46 -45.34
CA MET A 101 1.57 -15.07 -45.89
C MET A 101 0.44 -15.74 -45.10
N VAL A 102 -0.55 -14.95 -44.66
CA VAL A 102 -1.73 -15.46 -43.95
C VAL A 102 -3.00 -14.96 -44.64
N ARG A 103 -3.98 -15.84 -44.83
CA ARG A 103 -5.31 -15.45 -45.35
C ARG A 103 -6.19 -14.94 -44.22
N LEU A 104 -6.68 -13.69 -44.38
CA LEU A 104 -7.56 -12.97 -43.47
C LEU A 104 -8.82 -12.51 -44.18
N GLU A 105 -9.89 -12.27 -43.44
CA GLU A 105 -11.12 -11.67 -43.98
C GLU A 105 -10.89 -10.21 -44.32
N ARG A 106 -11.46 -9.81 -45.43
CA ARG A 106 -11.42 -8.43 -45.92
C ARG A 106 -12.44 -7.56 -45.20
N GLY A 107 -12.18 -6.27 -45.16
CA GLY A 107 -13.06 -5.30 -44.51
C GLY A 107 -13.03 -5.34 -42.99
N ASN A 108 -11.97 -5.85 -42.40
CA ASN A 108 -11.79 -5.96 -40.94
C ASN A 108 -10.46 -5.36 -40.48
N ALA A 109 -10.46 -4.83 -39.26
CA ALA A 109 -9.28 -4.41 -38.56
C ALA A 109 -8.68 -5.58 -37.74
N TYR A 110 -7.38 -5.66 -37.72
CA TYR A 110 -6.62 -6.71 -36.99
C TYR A 110 -5.50 -6.08 -36.19
N SER A 111 -5.15 -6.73 -35.08
CA SER A 111 -3.85 -6.53 -34.45
C SER A 111 -2.96 -7.74 -34.66
N TRP A 112 -1.64 -7.54 -34.64
CA TRP A 112 -0.70 -8.63 -34.71
C TRP A 112 0.55 -8.39 -33.91
N MET A 113 1.12 -9.46 -33.39
CA MET A 113 2.37 -9.47 -32.64
C MET A 113 3.12 -10.77 -32.91
N VAL A 114 4.41 -10.76 -32.57
CA VAL A 114 5.29 -11.91 -32.67
C VAL A 114 5.88 -12.23 -31.32
N VAL A 115 5.85 -13.51 -30.95
CA VAL A 115 6.52 -14.01 -29.74
C VAL A 115 7.79 -14.75 -30.18
N ALA A 116 8.94 -14.20 -29.87
CA ALA A 116 10.25 -14.82 -30.09
C ALA A 116 10.52 -15.89 -29.04
N LYS A 117 11.12 -17.03 -29.42
CA LYS A 117 11.42 -18.17 -28.53
C LYS A 117 12.85 -18.66 -28.72
N ASN A 118 13.50 -19.11 -27.66
CA ASN A 118 14.82 -19.74 -27.68
C ASN A 118 14.75 -21.27 -27.38
N GLU A 119 15.88 -21.97 -27.42
CA GLU A 119 15.98 -23.42 -27.08
C GLU A 119 15.54 -23.74 -25.63
N GLY A 120 15.61 -22.78 -24.74
CA GLY A 120 15.23 -22.92 -23.33
C GLY A 120 13.74 -22.72 -23.05
N GLU A 121 12.91 -22.59 -24.09
CA GLU A 121 11.48 -22.23 -24.00
C GLU A 121 11.21 -20.82 -23.41
N GLU A 122 12.24 -20.00 -23.17
CA GLU A 122 12.07 -18.60 -22.82
C GLU A 122 11.46 -17.81 -23.99
N THR A 123 10.60 -16.84 -23.69
CA THR A 123 9.83 -16.12 -24.71
C THR A 123 9.86 -14.61 -24.48
N THR A 124 9.88 -13.85 -25.59
CA THR A 124 9.72 -12.38 -25.56
C THR A 124 8.72 -11.95 -26.63
N ALA A 125 7.66 -11.26 -26.22
CA ALA A 125 6.66 -10.72 -27.12
C ALA A 125 7.11 -9.38 -27.70
N SER A 126 6.76 -9.11 -28.97
CA SER A 126 6.90 -7.79 -29.57
C SER A 126 5.82 -6.83 -29.07
N GLU A 127 5.97 -5.55 -29.34
CA GLU A 127 4.83 -4.62 -29.41
C GLU A 127 3.80 -5.13 -30.40
N SER A 128 2.58 -4.57 -30.37
CA SER A 128 1.48 -4.97 -31.26
C SER A 128 1.20 -3.86 -32.27
N ASN A 129 1.17 -4.21 -33.59
CA ASN A 129 0.72 -3.32 -34.61
C ASN A 129 -0.74 -3.60 -34.98
N ARG A 130 -1.48 -2.57 -35.36
CA ARG A 130 -2.85 -2.66 -35.90
C ARG A 130 -2.84 -2.35 -37.38
N PHE A 131 -3.66 -3.04 -38.15
CA PHE A 131 -3.78 -2.81 -39.58
C PHE A 131 -5.18 -3.17 -40.07
N TYR A 132 -5.51 -2.67 -41.26
CA TYR A 132 -6.77 -2.92 -41.91
C TYR A 132 -6.58 -3.75 -43.18
N VAL A 133 -7.38 -4.80 -43.35
CA VAL A 133 -7.39 -5.57 -44.64
C VAL A 133 -8.45 -4.99 -45.54
N ALA A 134 -8.01 -4.34 -46.64
CA ALA A 134 -8.89 -3.66 -47.59
C ALA A 134 -10.15 -4.46 -47.92
N GLY A 135 -11.29 -3.80 -47.79
CA GLY A 135 -12.61 -4.33 -48.14
C GLY A 135 -12.84 -4.46 -49.65
N VAL A 136 -14.06 -4.77 -50.02
CA VAL A 136 -14.48 -4.71 -51.46
C VAL A 136 -14.70 -3.23 -51.80
N PRO A 137 -14.19 -2.71 -52.94
CA PRO A 137 -14.41 -1.34 -53.30
C PRO A 137 -15.90 -0.94 -53.26
N GLY A 138 -16.22 0.10 -52.45
CA GLY A 138 -17.58 0.58 -52.25
C GLY A 138 -18.38 -0.13 -51.16
N SER A 139 -17.78 -1.05 -50.38
CA SER A 139 -18.33 -1.54 -49.10
C SER A 139 -17.91 -0.61 -47.98
N ASN A 140 -18.75 -0.50 -46.95
CA ASN A 140 -18.41 0.17 -45.69
C ASN A 140 -17.46 -0.71 -44.88
N ASN A 141 -16.38 -0.15 -44.43
CA ASN A 141 -15.38 -0.83 -43.62
C ASN A 141 -15.74 -0.71 -42.13
N VAL A 142 -15.25 -1.62 -41.30
CA VAL A 142 -15.38 -1.52 -39.84
C VAL A 142 -14.35 -0.51 -39.33
N PRO A 143 -14.73 0.47 -38.51
CA PRO A 143 -13.77 1.45 -37.99
C PRO A 143 -12.70 0.77 -37.10
N PHE A 144 -11.56 1.43 -36.90
CA PHE A 144 -10.61 0.99 -35.89
C PHE A 144 -11.19 1.22 -34.49
N PRO A 145 -10.96 0.27 -33.54
CA PRO A 145 -11.32 0.51 -32.16
C PRO A 145 -10.47 1.63 -31.57
N ALA A 146 -11.05 2.42 -30.66
CA ALA A 146 -10.34 3.43 -29.92
C ALA A 146 -9.19 2.82 -29.09
N THR A 147 -8.12 3.59 -28.88
CA THR A 147 -7.05 3.23 -27.95
C THR A 147 -7.31 3.93 -26.63
N LEU A 148 -7.44 3.19 -25.54
CA LEU A 148 -7.64 3.77 -24.22
C LEU A 148 -6.33 4.42 -23.75
N VAL A 149 -6.41 5.67 -23.24
CA VAL A 149 -5.26 6.50 -22.85
C VAL A 149 -5.18 6.63 -21.34
N SER A 150 -6.24 7.11 -20.72
CA SER A 150 -6.28 7.35 -19.26
C SER A 150 -7.67 7.03 -18.70
N PRO A 151 -7.74 6.33 -17.57
CA PRO A 151 -6.65 5.72 -16.79
C PRO A 151 -5.98 4.53 -17.49
N GLU A 152 -4.66 4.37 -17.28
CA GLU A 152 -3.96 3.16 -17.73
C GLU A 152 -4.51 1.92 -17.00
N SER A 153 -4.39 0.75 -17.63
CA SER A 153 -4.88 -0.50 -17.03
C SER A 153 -4.10 -0.84 -15.75
N GLY A 154 -4.83 -1.03 -14.64
CA GLY A 154 -4.27 -1.31 -13.33
C GLY A 154 -3.89 -0.05 -12.51
N ALA A 155 -4.10 1.15 -13.03
CA ALA A 155 -3.79 2.39 -12.32
C ALA A 155 -4.67 2.57 -11.06
N THR A 156 -4.12 3.27 -10.07
CA THR A 156 -4.89 3.81 -8.95
C THR A 156 -4.95 5.33 -9.08
N ILE A 157 -6.15 5.90 -9.10
CA ILE A 157 -6.37 7.33 -9.34
C ILE A 157 -7.34 7.87 -8.32
N SER A 158 -6.96 8.96 -7.64
CA SER A 158 -7.89 9.70 -6.78
C SER A 158 -8.91 10.46 -7.62
N SER A 159 -10.18 10.39 -7.24
CA SER A 159 -11.23 11.19 -7.86
C SER A 159 -11.23 12.60 -7.28
N VAL A 160 -11.53 13.60 -8.10
CA VAL A 160 -11.78 14.97 -7.66
C VAL A 160 -13.30 15.20 -7.65
N ASP A 161 -13.86 15.58 -6.50
CA ASP A 161 -15.31 15.73 -6.31
C ASP A 161 -16.12 14.49 -6.72
N GLY A 162 -15.54 13.29 -6.56
CA GLY A 162 -16.16 12.05 -6.97
C GLY A 162 -16.14 11.81 -8.48
N ARG A 163 -15.28 12.49 -9.25
CA ARG A 163 -15.23 12.38 -10.70
C ARG A 163 -13.83 12.06 -11.21
N ILE A 164 -13.79 11.34 -12.33
CA ILE A 164 -12.55 10.99 -13.06
C ILE A 164 -12.80 11.21 -14.57
N SER A 165 -11.80 11.75 -15.28
CA SER A 165 -11.81 11.81 -16.74
C SER A 165 -11.31 10.51 -17.34
N LEU A 166 -12.10 9.91 -18.23
CA LEU A 166 -11.69 8.79 -19.08
C LEU A 166 -11.34 9.35 -20.46
N GLU A 167 -10.16 8.98 -20.97
CA GLU A 167 -9.62 9.52 -22.22
C GLU A 167 -9.23 8.38 -23.16
N TRP A 168 -9.53 8.54 -24.43
CA TRP A 168 -9.15 7.61 -25.50
C TRP A 168 -8.66 8.35 -26.73
N ASP A 169 -7.86 7.69 -27.54
CA ASP A 169 -7.34 8.21 -28.78
C ASP A 169 -8.07 7.55 -29.96
N ALA A 170 -8.52 8.38 -30.87
CA ALA A 170 -9.24 8.02 -32.07
C ALA A 170 -8.43 8.40 -33.36
N THR A 171 -7.10 8.35 -33.27
CA THR A 171 -6.20 8.79 -34.37
C THR A 171 -6.32 7.95 -35.65
N ALA A 172 -6.87 6.75 -35.58
CA ALA A 172 -7.19 5.99 -36.75
C ALA A 172 -8.54 6.47 -37.29
N THR A 173 -8.51 7.28 -38.33
CA THR A 173 -9.70 7.63 -39.12
C THR A 173 -10.29 6.37 -39.72
N ASP A 174 -11.62 6.32 -39.85
CA ASP A 174 -12.28 5.35 -40.69
C ASP A 174 -11.67 5.41 -42.13
N THR A 175 -11.34 4.24 -42.68
CA THR A 175 -10.72 4.13 -44.01
C THR A 175 -11.65 4.63 -45.13
N ASP A 176 -12.96 4.71 -44.89
CA ASP A 176 -13.95 5.23 -45.81
C ASP A 176 -14.20 6.74 -45.64
N GLY A 177 -13.70 7.32 -44.55
CA GLY A 177 -13.86 8.73 -44.20
C GLY A 177 -15.22 9.07 -43.59
N ASP A 178 -15.94 8.07 -43.09
CA ASP A 178 -17.20 8.25 -42.38
C ASP A 178 -16.93 8.90 -40.98
N ALA A 179 -17.90 9.66 -40.48
CA ALA A 179 -17.78 10.28 -39.14
C ALA A 179 -17.94 9.22 -38.05
N LEU A 180 -17.02 9.22 -37.09
CA LEU A 180 -17.04 8.30 -35.97
C LEU A 180 -17.77 8.90 -34.78
N THR A 181 -18.49 8.04 -34.05
CA THR A 181 -19.04 8.35 -32.74
C THR A 181 -18.67 7.24 -31.75
N TYR A 182 -18.69 7.59 -30.46
CA TYR A 182 -18.21 6.70 -29.40
C TYR A 182 -19.33 6.43 -28.39
N THR A 183 -19.32 5.23 -27.82
CA THR A 183 -20.09 4.88 -26.64
C THR A 183 -19.12 4.42 -25.56
N LEU A 184 -19.15 5.09 -24.41
CA LEU A 184 -18.34 4.71 -23.26
C LEU A 184 -19.09 3.71 -22.39
N PHE A 185 -18.43 2.62 -22.03
CA PHE A 185 -18.87 1.65 -21.02
C PHE A 185 -17.93 1.73 -19.83
N ALA A 186 -18.46 1.96 -18.63
CA ALA A 186 -17.67 1.96 -17.40
C ALA A 186 -18.56 1.56 -16.22
N ASP A 187 -18.16 0.52 -15.49
CA ASP A 187 -18.88 0.01 -14.32
C ASP A 187 -17.95 -0.73 -13.37
N THR A 188 -18.47 -1.10 -12.19
CA THR A 188 -17.72 -1.82 -11.14
C THR A 188 -17.86 -3.35 -11.23
N VAL A 189 -18.49 -3.88 -12.28
CA VAL A 189 -18.76 -5.32 -12.43
C VAL A 189 -17.81 -5.97 -13.43
N ASP A 190 -17.87 -5.56 -14.70
CA ASP A 190 -17.11 -6.16 -15.79
C ASP A 190 -16.86 -5.23 -16.99
N GLY A 191 -17.33 -3.98 -16.94
CA GLY A 191 -17.26 -3.00 -18.02
C GLY A 191 -18.26 -3.23 -19.15
N ASN A 192 -19.28 -4.08 -18.99
CA ASN A 192 -20.25 -4.41 -20.02
C ASN A 192 -21.70 -4.13 -19.61
N GLN A 193 -21.90 -3.39 -18.50
CA GLN A 193 -23.25 -2.98 -18.10
C GLN A 193 -23.78 -1.89 -19.03
N GLU A 194 -25.10 -1.82 -19.20
CA GLU A 194 -25.74 -0.84 -20.09
C GLU A 194 -25.35 0.60 -19.68
N PRO A 195 -24.71 1.38 -20.59
CA PRO A 195 -24.25 2.72 -20.24
C PRO A 195 -25.41 3.72 -20.13
N PRO A 196 -25.23 4.81 -19.37
CA PRO A 196 -26.17 5.93 -19.37
C PRO A 196 -26.39 6.50 -20.78
N GLU A 197 -27.58 7.04 -21.07
CA GLU A 197 -27.94 7.56 -22.40
C GLU A 197 -26.97 8.68 -22.84
N GLU A 198 -26.49 9.50 -21.91
CA GLU A 198 -25.52 10.58 -22.15
C GLU A 198 -24.11 10.10 -22.52
N TRP A 199 -23.78 8.82 -22.37
CA TRP A 199 -22.49 8.23 -22.75
C TRP A 199 -22.52 7.59 -24.15
N ILE A 200 -23.64 7.72 -24.85
CA ILE A 200 -23.87 7.13 -26.19
C ILE A 200 -23.80 8.22 -27.28
N GLY A 201 -23.07 7.94 -28.36
CA GLY A 201 -22.98 8.84 -29.52
C GLY A 201 -22.08 10.05 -29.27
N LEU A 202 -21.07 9.90 -28.40
CA LEU A 202 -20.07 10.93 -28.13
C LEU A 202 -19.27 11.26 -29.39
N THR A 203 -18.89 12.52 -29.55
CA THR A 203 -17.98 13.01 -30.62
C THR A 203 -16.62 13.42 -30.07
N GLU A 204 -16.54 13.65 -28.78
CA GLU A 204 -15.31 13.93 -28.03
C GLU A 204 -14.60 12.63 -27.67
N THR A 205 -13.30 12.70 -27.44
CA THR A 205 -12.45 11.55 -27.06
C THR A 205 -12.13 11.52 -25.57
N SER A 206 -12.94 12.17 -24.76
CA SER A 206 -12.88 12.12 -23.30
C SER A 206 -14.27 12.33 -22.70
N LEU A 207 -14.48 11.76 -21.52
CA LEU A 207 -15.70 11.97 -20.73
C LEU A 207 -15.36 11.92 -19.24
N GLU A 208 -15.86 12.90 -18.49
CA GLU A 208 -15.81 12.88 -17.03
C GLU A 208 -16.98 12.10 -16.46
N ILE A 209 -16.72 11.09 -15.64
CA ILE A 209 -17.73 10.23 -15.01
C ILE A 209 -17.72 10.36 -13.50
N GLU A 210 -18.87 10.12 -12.86
CA GLU A 210 -18.97 9.99 -11.40
C GLU A 210 -18.48 8.60 -10.98
N VAL A 211 -17.69 8.55 -9.90
CA VAL A 211 -17.11 7.30 -9.37
C VAL A 211 -17.23 7.23 -7.85
N GLU A 212 -17.35 6.00 -7.34
CA GLU A 212 -17.25 5.72 -5.92
C GLU A 212 -15.78 5.62 -5.50
N ALA A 213 -15.43 6.15 -4.33
CA ALA A 213 -14.07 6.03 -3.79
C ALA A 213 -13.72 4.57 -3.46
N ASN A 214 -12.44 4.23 -3.52
CA ASN A 214 -11.88 2.91 -3.17
C ASN A 214 -12.51 1.72 -3.94
N SER A 215 -13.02 1.96 -5.15
CA SER A 215 -13.71 0.97 -5.98
C SER A 215 -12.89 0.61 -7.22
N VAL A 216 -13.09 -0.58 -7.76
CA VAL A 216 -12.50 -0.98 -9.03
C VAL A 216 -13.51 -0.78 -10.13
N TYR A 217 -13.10 -0.07 -11.19
CA TYR A 217 -13.88 0.14 -12.39
C TYR A 217 -13.26 -0.62 -13.57
N TYR A 218 -14.12 -1.13 -14.44
CA TYR A 218 -13.76 -1.71 -15.74
C TYR A 218 -14.37 -0.83 -16.81
N TRP A 219 -13.62 -0.51 -17.86
CA TRP A 219 -14.11 0.36 -18.91
C TRP A 219 -13.58 0.03 -20.29
N HIS A 220 -14.38 0.30 -21.30
CA HIS A 220 -14.01 0.22 -22.70
C HIS A 220 -14.81 1.23 -23.54
N VAL A 221 -14.42 1.41 -24.79
CA VAL A 221 -15.09 2.30 -25.76
C VAL A 221 -15.49 1.52 -26.98
N GLU A 222 -16.75 1.64 -27.37
CA GLU A 222 -17.24 1.24 -28.69
C GLU A 222 -17.13 2.42 -29.67
N THR A 223 -16.52 2.18 -30.82
CA THR A 223 -16.39 3.13 -31.91
C THR A 223 -17.33 2.72 -33.06
N THR A 224 -18.19 3.61 -33.54
CA THR A 224 -19.10 3.31 -34.64
C THR A 224 -19.07 4.38 -35.74
N ASP A 225 -19.16 3.94 -36.99
CA ASP A 225 -19.36 4.75 -38.19
C ASP A 225 -20.86 4.91 -38.57
N GLY A 226 -21.75 4.44 -37.69
CA GLY A 226 -23.20 4.42 -37.90
C GLY A 226 -23.71 3.16 -38.64
N LYS A 227 -22.83 2.25 -39.09
CA LYS A 227 -23.16 0.98 -39.76
C LYS A 227 -22.47 -0.21 -39.12
N ASN A 228 -21.21 -0.03 -38.74
CA ASN A 228 -20.39 -1.03 -38.05
C ASN A 228 -19.89 -0.48 -36.73
N THR A 229 -19.53 -1.38 -35.82
CA THR A 229 -18.99 -1.05 -34.51
C THR A 229 -17.70 -1.84 -34.27
N ALA A 230 -16.69 -1.19 -33.66
CA ALA A 230 -15.48 -1.82 -33.16
C ALA A 230 -15.33 -1.53 -31.65
N ILE A 231 -14.83 -2.50 -30.90
CA ILE A 231 -14.74 -2.46 -29.44
C ILE A 231 -13.27 -2.42 -29.02
N SER A 232 -12.90 -1.47 -28.17
CA SER A 232 -11.56 -1.40 -27.59
C SER A 232 -11.28 -2.57 -26.62
N ASN A 233 -10.03 -2.71 -26.17
CA ASN A 233 -9.73 -3.56 -25.01
C ASN A 233 -10.45 -3.01 -23.78
N THR A 234 -10.78 -3.88 -22.82
CA THR A 234 -11.29 -3.46 -21.52
C THR A 234 -10.11 -3.21 -20.57
N TYR A 235 -10.04 -1.99 -20.02
CA TYR A 235 -9.09 -1.62 -18.98
C TYR A 235 -9.79 -1.64 -17.63
N SER A 236 -8.99 -1.76 -16.55
CA SER A 236 -9.47 -1.58 -15.18
C SER A 236 -8.61 -0.56 -14.46
N PHE A 237 -9.21 0.21 -13.57
CA PHE A 237 -8.51 1.10 -12.65
C PHE A 237 -9.17 1.06 -11.27
N ARG A 238 -8.40 1.43 -10.25
CA ARG A 238 -8.93 1.59 -8.89
C ARG A 238 -9.08 3.08 -8.60
N THR A 239 -10.21 3.47 -8.07
CA THR A 239 -10.37 4.81 -7.49
C THR A 239 -9.73 4.83 -6.11
N GLY A 240 -8.92 5.85 -5.82
CA GLY A 240 -8.44 6.19 -4.49
C GLY A 240 -9.50 6.93 -3.68
N GLU A 241 -9.05 7.72 -2.70
CA GLU A 241 -9.93 8.61 -1.97
C GLU A 241 -10.54 9.68 -2.88
N ASN A 242 -11.77 10.11 -2.55
CA ASN A 242 -12.35 11.28 -3.18
C ASN A 242 -11.68 12.54 -2.62
N ILE A 243 -10.88 13.22 -3.45
CA ILE A 243 -10.34 14.54 -3.12
C ILE A 243 -11.46 15.53 -3.40
N SER A 244 -12.15 15.99 -2.35
CA SER A 244 -13.10 17.09 -2.54
C SER A 244 -12.34 18.35 -2.98
N SER A 245 -12.95 19.15 -3.85
CA SER A 245 -12.45 20.48 -4.15
C SER A 245 -12.19 21.20 -2.84
N ILE A 246 -11.02 21.78 -2.68
CA ILE A 246 -10.52 22.29 -1.40
C ILE A 246 -11.48 23.37 -0.89
N VAL A 247 -12.32 23.00 0.07
CA VAL A 247 -13.18 23.93 0.81
C VAL A 247 -12.52 24.18 2.16
N GLY A 248 -11.78 25.28 2.27
CA GLY A 248 -11.06 25.66 3.49
C GLY A 248 -10.06 26.77 3.26
N GLU A 249 -9.41 27.21 4.32
CA GLU A 249 -8.33 28.21 4.26
C GLU A 249 -7.04 27.53 3.79
N VAL A 250 -6.33 28.13 2.83
CA VAL A 250 -5.01 27.66 2.36
C VAL A 250 -3.94 28.60 2.85
N VAL A 251 -2.95 28.07 3.58
CA VAL A 251 -1.86 28.84 4.19
C VAL A 251 -0.49 28.37 3.70
N SER A 252 0.49 29.28 3.63
CA SER A 252 1.80 29.05 3.01
C SER A 252 2.98 29.72 3.74
N SER A 253 2.77 30.20 4.96
CA SER A 253 3.82 30.73 5.82
C SER A 253 3.59 30.38 7.29
N SER A 254 4.67 30.35 8.10
CA SER A 254 4.57 30.06 9.54
C SER A 254 3.59 30.99 10.25
N GLN A 255 3.54 32.27 9.89
CA GLN A 255 2.61 33.22 10.52
C GLN A 255 1.16 32.94 10.12
N GLU A 256 0.87 32.66 8.83
CA GLU A 256 -0.48 32.30 8.38
C GLU A 256 -0.97 31.03 9.06
N ILE A 257 -0.10 30.02 9.25
CA ILE A 257 -0.44 28.79 9.98
C ILE A 257 -0.87 29.12 11.42
N LEU A 258 -0.09 29.95 12.14
CA LEU A 258 -0.41 30.35 13.51
C LEU A 258 -1.71 31.16 13.59
N ASP A 259 -1.91 32.08 12.66
CA ASP A 259 -3.11 32.93 12.60
C ASP A 259 -4.37 32.08 12.30
N ALA A 260 -4.28 31.13 11.34
CA ALA A 260 -5.37 30.23 10.99
C ALA A 260 -5.73 29.30 12.17
N ILE A 261 -4.74 28.68 12.83
CA ILE A 261 -4.97 27.87 14.03
C ILE A 261 -5.66 28.67 15.15
N ALA A 262 -5.21 29.92 15.37
CA ALA A 262 -5.78 30.79 16.41
C ALA A 262 -7.20 31.27 16.08
N ALA A 263 -7.54 31.43 14.80
CA ALA A 263 -8.85 31.85 14.32
C ALA A 263 -9.83 30.69 14.10
N ALA A 264 -9.36 29.44 14.11
CA ALA A 264 -10.11 28.27 13.74
C ALA A 264 -11.44 28.11 14.50
N ILE A 265 -12.50 27.75 13.77
CA ILE A 265 -13.84 27.50 14.29
C ILE A 265 -14.28 26.05 13.97
N PRO A 266 -15.24 25.48 14.73
CA PRO A 266 -15.73 24.13 14.48
C PRO A 266 -16.21 23.90 13.04
N GLY A 267 -15.68 22.86 12.38
CA GLY A 267 -16.00 22.47 11.01
C GLY A 267 -15.10 23.09 9.95
N GLU A 268 -14.09 23.84 10.34
CA GLU A 268 -13.15 24.49 9.42
C GLU A 268 -12.02 23.55 9.01
N ASN A 269 -11.61 23.63 7.73
CA ASN A 269 -10.43 22.97 7.20
C ASN A 269 -9.35 24.01 6.91
N ILE A 270 -8.14 23.79 7.41
CA ILE A 270 -6.94 24.58 7.17
C ILE A 270 -5.97 23.70 6.37
N TYR A 271 -5.69 24.07 5.13
CA TYR A 271 -4.75 23.35 4.25
C TYR A 271 -3.40 24.08 4.24
N ILE A 272 -2.34 23.35 4.51
CA ILE A 272 -0.98 23.88 4.53
C ILE A 272 -0.24 23.43 3.27
N ARG A 273 0.29 24.39 2.50
CA ARG A 273 1.12 24.08 1.32
C ARG A 273 2.36 23.29 1.72
N GLY A 274 2.84 22.41 0.82
CA GLY A 274 4.10 21.71 1.02
C GLY A 274 5.27 22.67 1.18
N GLY A 275 6.20 22.34 2.08
CA GLY A 275 7.36 23.18 2.35
C GLY A 275 7.85 23.07 3.79
N GLU A 276 8.88 23.85 4.14
CA GLU A 276 9.46 23.90 5.49
C GLU A 276 9.07 25.21 6.20
N TYR A 277 8.53 25.07 7.40
CA TYR A 277 8.01 26.17 8.23
C TYR A 277 8.74 26.18 9.57
N THR A 278 9.49 27.23 9.85
CA THR A 278 10.28 27.37 11.09
C THR A 278 9.46 28.00 12.19
N PHE A 279 9.52 27.41 13.39
CA PHE A 279 8.89 27.90 14.60
C PHE A 279 9.93 27.98 15.74
N ASP A 280 9.86 29.02 16.55
CA ASP A 280 10.72 29.25 17.72
C ASP A 280 9.99 29.12 19.05
N SER A 281 8.71 28.73 19.00
CA SER A 281 7.83 28.59 20.16
C SER A 281 6.78 27.51 19.89
N THR A 282 6.24 26.95 20.96
CA THR A 282 5.20 25.93 20.91
C THR A 282 3.96 26.42 20.19
N ILE A 283 3.45 25.63 19.26
CA ILE A 283 2.14 25.84 18.63
C ILE A 283 1.05 25.31 19.56
N GLU A 284 0.30 26.23 20.19
CA GLU A 284 -0.80 25.84 21.08
C GLU A 284 -2.13 25.78 20.34
N ILE A 285 -2.84 24.65 20.40
CA ILE A 285 -4.15 24.45 19.82
C ILE A 285 -5.18 24.36 20.93
N ASN A 286 -5.95 25.46 21.12
CA ASN A 286 -6.84 25.65 22.28
C ASN A 286 -8.33 25.58 21.92
N THR A 287 -8.73 25.89 20.67
CA THR A 287 -10.15 25.92 20.25
C THR A 287 -10.61 24.52 19.86
N SER A 288 -11.66 24.00 20.50
CA SER A 288 -12.18 22.65 20.20
C SER A 288 -13.22 22.67 19.09
N GLY A 289 -13.18 21.63 18.26
CA GLY A 289 -14.27 21.27 17.37
C GLY A 289 -15.43 20.59 18.13
N SER A 290 -16.19 19.77 17.43
CA SER A 290 -17.22 18.91 18.00
C SER A 290 -17.34 17.61 17.21
N ALA A 291 -18.08 16.63 17.73
CA ALA A 291 -18.24 15.33 17.06
C ALA A 291 -18.80 15.41 15.62
N ASN A 292 -19.61 16.45 15.33
CA ASN A 292 -20.20 16.66 14.00
C ASN A 292 -19.53 17.80 13.21
N ALA A 293 -18.47 18.42 13.77
CA ALA A 293 -17.77 19.56 13.19
C ALA A 293 -16.32 19.60 13.72
N MET A 294 -15.52 18.64 13.31
CA MET A 294 -14.08 18.63 13.61
C MET A 294 -13.41 19.83 12.96
N ILE A 295 -12.33 20.30 13.55
CA ILE A 295 -11.44 21.28 12.92
C ILE A 295 -10.30 20.46 12.32
N SER A 296 -9.91 20.78 11.07
CA SER A 296 -8.89 20.01 10.38
C SER A 296 -7.67 20.86 10.05
N LEU A 297 -6.46 20.32 10.29
CA LEU A 297 -5.18 20.88 9.88
C LEU A 297 -4.50 19.85 8.95
N LEU A 298 -4.48 20.14 7.66
CA LEU A 298 -4.22 19.17 6.62
C LEU A 298 -3.07 19.61 5.71
N ALA A 299 -2.19 18.68 5.34
CA ALA A 299 -1.33 18.90 4.19
C ALA A 299 -2.18 19.15 2.93
N HIS A 300 -1.73 20.07 2.07
CA HIS A 300 -2.44 20.36 0.84
C HIS A 300 -2.36 19.14 -0.12
N PRO A 301 -3.50 18.59 -0.57
CA PRO A 301 -3.51 17.31 -1.30
C PRO A 301 -2.88 17.36 -2.70
N GLU A 302 -2.72 18.56 -3.29
CA GLU A 302 -2.10 18.72 -4.61
C GLU A 302 -0.58 18.94 -4.54
N ASP A 303 0.02 18.92 -3.35
CA ASP A 303 1.45 19.14 -3.20
C ASP A 303 2.21 17.81 -3.09
N ASP A 304 3.27 17.65 -3.84
CA ASP A 304 4.14 16.46 -3.84
C ASP A 304 4.90 16.26 -2.52
N THR A 305 4.95 17.27 -1.66
CA THR A 305 5.66 17.25 -0.37
C THR A 305 4.74 17.68 0.77
N ARG A 306 4.89 17.02 1.91
CA ARG A 306 4.17 17.41 3.13
C ARG A 306 4.77 18.66 3.77
N PRO A 307 3.98 19.47 4.51
CA PRO A 307 4.50 20.57 5.32
C PRO A 307 5.33 20.02 6.49
N LYS A 308 6.57 20.50 6.59
CA LYS A 308 7.50 20.20 7.68
C LYS A 308 7.56 21.36 8.65
N PHE A 309 7.17 21.13 9.89
CA PHE A 309 7.25 22.07 10.99
C PHE A 309 8.61 21.90 11.70
N ASP A 310 9.55 22.78 11.39
CA ASP A 310 10.91 22.77 11.94
C ASP A 310 11.01 23.63 13.20
N PHE A 311 11.21 22.97 14.34
CA PHE A 311 11.39 23.57 15.65
C PHE A 311 12.85 23.63 16.10
N SER A 312 13.82 23.41 15.20
CA SER A 312 15.27 23.40 15.53
C SER A 312 15.81 24.71 16.12
N ALA A 313 15.05 25.79 16.06
CA ALA A 313 15.35 27.05 16.74
C ALA A 313 15.08 27.01 18.26
N MET A 314 14.35 26.02 18.76
CA MET A 314 14.08 25.84 20.18
C MET A 314 15.29 25.23 20.91
N GLU A 315 15.53 25.67 22.13
CA GLU A 315 16.45 24.99 23.05
C GLU A 315 15.76 23.79 23.70
N GLU A 316 16.51 22.74 24.00
CA GLU A 316 16.01 21.59 24.78
C GLU A 316 15.52 22.06 26.16
N ASN A 317 14.23 21.94 26.38
CA ASN A 317 13.57 22.31 27.64
C ASN A 317 12.16 21.71 27.70
N SER A 318 11.73 21.17 28.82
CA SER A 318 10.44 20.52 29.03
C SER A 318 9.19 21.41 28.82
N SER A 319 9.35 22.70 28.52
CA SER A 319 8.27 23.59 28.10
C SER A 319 8.25 23.86 26.59
N ASN A 320 9.26 23.42 25.85
CA ASN A 320 9.47 23.73 24.44
C ASN A 320 8.97 22.60 23.53
N ARG A 321 7.68 22.28 23.64
CA ARG A 321 7.00 21.30 22.78
C ARG A 321 6.83 21.85 21.37
N GLY A 322 6.79 20.98 20.39
CA GLY A 322 6.46 21.37 19.02
C GLY A 322 5.01 21.82 18.93
N ILE A 323 4.07 20.88 19.05
CA ILE A 323 2.63 21.15 19.06
C ILE A 323 2.03 20.72 20.40
N GLU A 324 1.26 21.60 21.04
CA GLU A 324 0.48 21.26 22.24
C GLU A 324 -1.02 21.29 21.90
N LEU A 325 -1.63 20.11 21.66
CA LEU A 325 -3.02 19.94 21.31
C LEU A 325 -3.86 19.79 22.60
N LYS A 326 -4.29 20.93 23.15
CA LYS A 326 -5.18 20.99 24.34
C LYS A 326 -6.65 20.83 23.97
N ALA A 327 -6.97 21.09 22.73
CA ALA A 327 -8.31 21.05 22.19
C ALA A 327 -8.77 19.62 21.86
N SER A 328 -10.08 19.45 21.68
CA SER A 328 -10.72 18.20 21.31
C SER A 328 -11.35 18.30 19.92
N TYR A 329 -11.53 17.15 19.25
CA TYR A 329 -12.14 17.05 17.92
C TYR A 329 -11.35 17.80 16.84
N TRP A 330 -10.05 17.59 16.80
CA TRP A 330 -9.17 17.96 15.71
C TRP A 330 -8.81 16.76 14.84
N HIS A 331 -8.70 17.00 13.54
CA HIS A 331 -8.09 16.10 12.58
C HIS A 331 -6.80 16.75 12.06
N ILE A 332 -5.65 16.19 12.39
CA ILE A 332 -4.33 16.64 11.91
C ILE A 332 -3.80 15.57 10.97
N LYS A 333 -3.55 15.93 9.70
CA LYS A 333 -3.11 14.97 8.67
C LYS A 333 -1.94 15.48 7.85
N GLY A 334 -0.90 14.64 7.73
CA GLY A 334 0.21 14.88 6.81
C GLY A 334 1.19 15.96 7.26
N ILE A 335 1.34 16.17 8.57
CA ILE A 335 2.25 17.17 9.14
C ILE A 335 3.51 16.49 9.67
N ASP A 336 4.69 16.91 9.21
CA ASP A 336 5.96 16.45 9.71
C ASP A 336 6.49 17.39 10.80
N VAL A 337 6.61 16.91 12.03
CA VAL A 337 7.13 17.64 13.19
C VAL A 337 8.60 17.27 13.40
N PHE A 338 9.48 18.26 13.45
CA PHE A 338 10.91 18.07 13.42
C PHE A 338 11.63 18.90 14.47
N LYS A 339 12.47 18.26 15.29
CA LYS A 339 13.39 18.88 16.24
C LYS A 339 12.74 19.81 17.27
N ALA A 340 11.62 19.40 17.86
CA ALA A 340 11.09 20.09 19.04
C ALA A 340 12.05 19.98 20.23
N GLY A 341 12.08 21.01 21.05
CA GLY A 341 12.94 21.06 22.24
C GLY A 341 12.46 20.21 23.43
N ASP A 342 11.32 19.55 23.29
CA ASP A 342 10.69 18.58 24.19
C ASP A 342 9.88 17.60 23.31
N ASN A 343 8.65 17.24 23.69
CA ASN A 343 7.80 16.40 22.85
C ASN A 343 7.55 17.03 21.47
N GLY A 344 7.57 16.24 20.41
CA GLY A 344 7.15 16.67 19.07
C GLY A 344 5.71 17.14 19.09
N MET A 345 4.80 16.30 19.63
CA MET A 345 3.41 16.66 19.89
C MET A 345 2.97 16.16 21.28
N LEU A 346 2.38 17.06 22.07
CA LEU A 346 1.70 16.70 23.32
C LEU A 346 0.19 16.84 23.14
N ILE A 347 -0.57 15.77 23.35
CA ILE A 347 -2.03 15.77 23.30
C ILE A 347 -2.59 15.67 24.70
N THR A 348 -3.38 16.67 25.11
CA THR A 348 -4.13 16.68 26.37
C THR A 348 -5.65 16.75 26.13
N GLY A 349 -6.05 16.99 24.86
CA GLY A 349 -7.45 16.97 24.41
C GLY A 349 -7.97 15.57 24.12
N ASN A 350 -9.25 15.48 23.78
CA ASN A 350 -9.96 14.21 23.59
C ASN A 350 -10.58 14.11 22.18
N ASN A 351 -10.77 12.88 21.70
CA ASN A 351 -11.45 12.60 20.43
C ASN A 351 -10.76 13.27 19.22
N ASN A 352 -9.44 13.35 19.24
CA ASN A 352 -8.65 13.86 18.13
C ASN A 352 -8.20 12.70 17.22
N LEU A 353 -8.01 12.99 15.95
CA LEU A 353 -7.38 12.13 14.95
C LEU A 353 -6.08 12.77 14.48
N VAL A 354 -4.96 12.09 14.67
CA VAL A 354 -3.67 12.46 14.08
C VAL A 354 -3.33 11.38 13.07
N GLU A 355 -3.19 11.76 11.81
CA GLU A 355 -3.10 10.83 10.70
C GLU A 355 -1.92 11.15 9.78
N PHE A 356 -1.21 10.12 9.31
CA PHE A 356 -0.18 10.22 8.29
C PHE A 356 0.83 11.36 8.56
N SER A 357 1.27 11.46 9.81
CA SER A 357 2.18 12.49 10.32
C SER A 357 3.47 11.87 10.86
N THR A 358 4.55 12.65 10.87
CA THR A 358 5.86 12.20 11.32
C THR A 358 6.36 13.05 12.49
N PHE A 359 7.01 12.41 13.48
CA PHE A 359 7.62 13.04 14.64
C PHE A 359 9.07 12.60 14.73
N SER A 360 10.02 13.49 14.46
CA SER A 360 11.42 13.07 14.36
C SER A 360 12.40 14.04 14.99
N GLU A 361 13.49 13.47 15.51
CA GLU A 361 14.62 14.18 16.13
C GLU A 361 14.19 15.16 17.23
N CYS A 362 13.07 14.91 17.92
CA CYS A 362 12.62 15.68 19.07
C CYS A 362 13.43 15.35 20.32
N SER A 363 13.53 16.31 21.26
CA SER A 363 14.34 16.16 22.48
C SER A 363 13.63 15.41 23.63
N ASP A 364 12.46 14.88 23.37
CA ASP A 364 11.70 13.94 24.22
C ASP A 364 10.81 13.09 23.30
N THR A 365 9.76 12.49 23.80
CA THR A 365 8.84 11.63 23.06
C THR A 365 8.29 12.29 21.78
N GLY A 366 8.31 11.60 20.65
CA GLY A 366 7.78 12.14 19.39
C GLY A 366 6.33 12.58 19.50
N LEU A 367 5.41 11.68 19.94
CA LEU A 367 4.03 12.05 20.27
C LEU A 367 3.60 11.45 21.61
N GLN A 368 3.19 12.30 22.53
CA GLN A 368 2.72 11.91 23.87
C GLN A 368 1.27 12.28 24.11
N LEU A 369 0.52 11.35 24.70
CA LEU A 369 -0.82 11.52 25.25
C LEU A 369 -0.73 11.51 26.78
N SER A 370 -1.22 12.57 27.46
CA SER A 370 -1.26 12.65 28.93
C SER A 370 -2.31 13.65 29.41
N SER A 371 -2.33 13.96 30.69
CA SER A 371 -3.23 14.97 31.28
C SER A 371 -4.73 14.75 30.98
N GLY A 372 -5.16 13.49 31.01
CA GLY A 372 -6.54 13.10 30.78
C GLY A 372 -6.91 12.84 29.32
N ALA A 373 -5.95 12.91 28.38
CA ALA A 373 -6.18 12.63 26.96
C ALA A 373 -6.83 11.26 26.74
N ALA A 374 -8.03 11.24 26.14
CA ALA A 374 -8.85 10.04 25.99
C ALA A 374 -9.50 9.96 24.61
N ASN A 375 -9.75 8.74 24.13
CA ASN A 375 -10.43 8.46 22.87
C ASN A 375 -9.78 9.14 21.64
N ASN A 376 -8.46 9.36 21.68
CA ASN A 376 -7.72 9.85 20.52
C ASN A 376 -7.29 8.67 19.64
N THR A 377 -7.19 8.90 18.34
CA THR A 377 -6.69 7.93 17.36
C THR A 377 -5.44 8.50 16.69
N ILE A 378 -4.35 7.75 16.74
CA ILE A 378 -3.10 8.02 16.04
C ILE A 378 -3.02 6.97 14.93
N LEU A 379 -3.15 7.41 13.68
CA LEU A 379 -3.32 6.55 12.51
C LEU A 379 -2.17 6.75 11.53
N ASN A 380 -1.50 5.66 11.15
CA ASN A 380 -0.47 5.68 10.12
C ASN A 380 0.62 6.75 10.35
N CYS A 381 1.05 6.93 11.60
CA CYS A 381 2.09 7.89 11.97
C CYS A 381 3.45 7.21 12.17
N ASP A 382 4.52 7.97 11.93
CA ASP A 382 5.90 7.56 12.17
C ASP A 382 6.55 8.38 13.26
N SER A 383 7.33 7.74 14.15
CA SER A 383 8.08 8.43 15.19
C SER A 383 9.48 7.84 15.32
N TYR A 384 10.53 8.64 15.06
CA TYR A 384 11.88 8.10 14.99
C TYR A 384 12.98 9.11 15.30
N PHE A 385 14.13 8.61 15.73
CA PHE A 385 15.35 9.35 16.07
C PHE A 385 15.14 10.39 17.16
N ASN A 386 14.12 10.24 18.02
CA ASN A 386 13.90 11.12 19.14
C ASN A 386 14.94 10.83 20.23
N ALA A 387 15.59 11.88 20.74
CA ALA A 387 16.68 11.76 21.72
C ALA A 387 16.89 13.05 22.50
N ASP A 388 16.92 12.97 23.81
CA ASP A 388 17.32 14.05 24.70
C ASP A 388 18.84 14.09 24.94
N SER A 389 19.36 15.20 25.42
CA SER A 389 20.80 15.35 25.68
C SER A 389 21.32 14.52 26.86
N THR A 390 20.43 14.06 27.76
CA THR A 390 20.79 13.19 28.89
C THR A 390 20.84 11.73 28.50
N LEU A 391 20.32 11.36 27.33
CA LEU A 391 20.24 10.02 26.76
C LEU A 391 19.43 9.05 27.62
N GLU A 392 18.30 9.48 28.19
CA GLU A 392 17.52 8.68 29.12
C GLU A 392 16.01 8.55 28.81
N ASN A 393 15.34 9.50 28.12
CA ASN A 393 13.87 9.58 28.12
C ASN A 393 13.27 10.11 26.80
N ALA A 394 13.51 9.53 25.68
CA ALA A 394 12.85 9.95 24.44
C ALA A 394 12.25 8.74 23.73
N ASP A 395 10.93 8.60 23.84
CA ASP A 395 10.18 7.51 23.22
C ASP A 395 9.75 7.85 21.79
N GLY A 396 9.33 6.85 21.03
CA GLY A 396 8.60 7.07 19.80
C GLY A 396 7.23 7.66 20.08
N PHE A 397 6.40 6.88 20.75
CA PHE A 397 5.04 7.25 21.17
C PHE A 397 4.85 6.97 22.67
N ALA A 398 3.97 7.74 23.30
CA ALA A 398 3.63 7.46 24.69
C ALA A 398 2.15 7.75 24.99
N ALA A 399 1.51 6.81 25.68
CA ALA A 399 0.24 7.02 26.36
C ALA A 399 0.51 6.87 27.85
N LYS A 400 1.02 7.93 28.50
CA LYS A 400 1.65 7.82 29.82
C LYS A 400 1.18 8.86 30.85
N LEU A 401 1.70 8.75 32.05
CA LEU A 401 1.48 9.60 33.23
C LEU A 401 0.02 9.54 33.71
N ASP A 402 -0.78 10.54 33.45
CA ASP A 402 -2.19 10.65 33.80
C ASP A 402 -3.10 10.60 32.55
N VAL A 403 -2.72 9.79 31.57
CA VAL A 403 -3.49 9.55 30.35
C VAL A 403 -4.89 9.00 30.66
N GLY A 404 -5.87 9.33 29.83
CA GLY A 404 -7.22 8.77 29.87
C GLY A 404 -7.33 7.47 29.08
N THR A 405 -8.51 6.86 29.09
CA THR A 405 -8.79 5.58 28.44
C THR A 405 -9.24 5.74 26.97
N GLY A 406 -9.13 4.66 26.19
CA GLY A 406 -9.69 4.56 24.83
C GLY A 406 -8.82 5.14 23.73
N ASN A 407 -7.56 5.48 24.01
CA ASN A 407 -6.63 5.91 22.98
C ASN A 407 -6.19 4.73 22.11
N LYS A 408 -5.97 4.99 20.82
CA LYS A 408 -5.61 3.98 19.82
C LYS A 408 -4.43 4.43 18.98
N PHE A 409 -3.50 3.51 18.74
CA PHE A 409 -2.47 3.61 17.71
C PHE A 409 -2.76 2.55 16.65
N ILE A 410 -2.87 2.95 15.39
CA ILE A 410 -3.21 2.06 14.28
C ILE A 410 -2.22 2.30 13.14
N GLY A 411 -1.57 1.26 12.64
CA GLY A 411 -0.62 1.36 11.53
C GLY A 411 0.59 2.25 11.81
N CYS A 412 0.92 2.48 13.10
CA CYS A 412 2.02 3.36 13.50
C CYS A 412 3.35 2.63 13.56
N ARG A 413 4.45 3.36 13.32
CA ARG A 413 5.82 2.82 13.41
C ARG A 413 6.69 3.70 14.31
N ALA A 414 7.45 3.04 15.21
CA ALA A 414 8.47 3.70 16.03
C ALA A 414 9.81 3.01 15.85
N TRP A 415 10.84 3.78 15.47
CA TRP A 415 12.18 3.19 15.30
C TRP A 415 13.31 4.10 15.69
N ASN A 416 14.40 3.49 16.20
CA ASN A 416 15.61 4.19 16.61
C ASN A 416 15.35 5.39 17.51
N ASN A 417 14.37 5.28 18.41
CA ASN A 417 14.21 6.23 19.50
C ASN A 417 15.16 5.86 20.64
N LEU A 418 15.60 6.85 21.37
CA LEU A 418 16.59 6.71 22.42
C LEU A 418 16.12 5.75 23.52
N ASP A 419 14.86 5.86 23.90
CA ASP A 419 14.22 5.02 24.93
C ASP A 419 13.26 4.02 24.25
N ASP A 420 12.01 3.99 24.61
CA ASP A 420 11.07 2.97 24.16
C ASP A 420 10.42 3.31 22.81
N GLY A 421 9.94 2.30 22.10
CA GLY A 421 9.06 2.52 20.93
C GLY A 421 7.72 3.10 21.38
N TRP A 422 7.11 2.49 22.41
CA TRP A 422 5.92 2.98 23.13
C TRP A 422 6.12 2.91 24.63
N ASP A 423 5.82 4.02 25.34
CA ASP A 423 5.82 4.07 26.80
C ASP A 423 4.41 4.25 27.38
N GLY A 424 4.01 3.31 28.26
CA GLY A 424 2.73 3.29 28.96
C GLY A 424 2.81 3.62 30.45
N TYR A 425 3.89 4.19 30.97
CA TYR A 425 4.12 4.42 32.38
C TYR A 425 3.12 5.38 33.03
N LEU A 426 2.48 4.99 34.13
CA LEU A 426 1.43 5.77 34.79
C LEU A 426 1.91 6.44 36.07
N ARG A 427 1.39 7.65 36.35
CA ARG A 427 1.55 8.37 37.64
C ARG A 427 0.22 8.85 38.22
N GLY A 428 -0.76 9.20 37.40
CA GLY A 428 -2.06 9.72 37.82
C GLY A 428 -3.26 8.95 37.29
N GLY A 429 -3.13 8.37 36.08
CA GLY A 429 -4.14 7.47 35.52
C GLY A 429 -4.13 6.10 36.19
N ASP A 430 -5.29 5.47 36.31
CA ASP A 430 -5.41 4.08 36.78
C ASP A 430 -6.54 3.38 36.06
N ASN A 431 -6.36 2.11 35.76
CA ASN A 431 -7.30 1.28 35.00
C ASN A 431 -7.70 1.88 33.66
N VAL A 432 -6.72 2.42 32.94
CA VAL A 432 -6.87 2.98 31.59
C VAL A 432 -6.56 1.91 30.56
N THR A 433 -7.13 2.05 29.35
CA THR A 433 -6.92 1.10 28.26
C THR A 433 -6.38 1.82 27.03
N THR A 434 -5.30 1.29 26.45
CA THR A 434 -4.74 1.72 25.15
C THR A 434 -4.71 0.53 24.19
N THR A 435 -5.06 0.77 22.91
CA THR A 435 -5.05 -0.25 21.85
C THR A 435 -3.97 0.07 20.83
N HIS A 436 -3.23 -0.96 20.42
CA HIS A 436 -2.24 -0.90 19.35
C HIS A 436 -2.62 -1.94 18.28
N GLU A 437 -2.84 -1.49 17.07
CA GLU A 437 -3.23 -2.35 15.94
C GLU A 437 -2.31 -2.07 14.75
N ASP A 438 -1.77 -3.13 14.14
CA ASP A 438 -0.84 -3.04 13.02
C ASP A 438 0.37 -2.09 13.29
N CYS A 439 0.87 -2.06 14.53
CA CYS A 439 1.96 -1.18 14.93
C CYS A 439 3.31 -1.90 14.92
N TRP A 440 4.36 -1.22 14.45
CA TRP A 440 5.71 -1.79 14.35
C TRP A 440 6.70 -1.01 15.21
N SER A 441 7.40 -1.72 16.11
CA SER A 441 8.45 -1.21 16.98
C SER A 441 9.80 -1.80 16.60
N ILE A 442 10.72 -0.95 16.10
CA ILE A 442 11.92 -1.41 15.40
C ILE A 442 13.17 -0.74 15.99
N GLN A 443 14.13 -1.51 16.47
CA GLN A 443 15.45 -1.02 16.90
C GLN A 443 15.42 0.19 17.85
N ASN A 444 14.47 0.28 18.78
CA ASN A 444 14.49 1.30 19.82
C ASN A 444 15.55 0.98 20.88
N GLY A 445 16.05 1.99 21.60
CA GLY A 445 17.23 1.91 22.46
C GLY A 445 18.56 2.09 21.72
N TYR A 446 18.50 2.47 20.43
CA TYR A 446 19.67 2.81 19.61
C TYR A 446 19.49 4.19 18.99
N LEU A 447 20.54 4.99 19.03
CA LEU A 447 20.57 6.32 18.41
C LEU A 447 20.60 6.22 16.89
N MET A 448 20.41 7.35 16.20
CA MET A 448 20.44 7.44 14.74
C MET A 448 21.74 6.84 14.12
N ASP A 449 22.86 6.92 14.81
CA ASP A 449 24.15 6.36 14.35
C ASP A 449 24.33 4.86 14.68
N GLY A 450 23.30 4.22 15.26
CA GLY A 450 23.31 2.83 15.66
C GLY A 450 24.00 2.54 16.98
N THR A 451 24.45 3.56 17.73
CA THR A 451 25.03 3.35 19.06
C THR A 451 23.92 3.11 20.10
N ALA A 452 24.20 2.23 21.06
CA ALA A 452 23.27 1.94 22.17
C ALA A 452 23.10 3.19 23.05
N SER A 453 21.84 3.50 23.40
CA SER A 453 21.47 4.61 24.25
C SER A 453 21.66 4.30 25.74
N GLY A 454 21.36 5.29 26.61
CA GLY A 454 21.24 5.09 28.06
C GLY A 454 19.83 4.70 28.53
N GLY A 455 18.83 4.81 27.65
CA GLY A 455 17.43 4.49 27.92
C GLY A 455 17.12 3.00 28.06
N ASP A 456 15.87 2.67 28.34
CA ASP A 456 15.38 1.29 28.49
C ASP A 456 15.39 0.56 27.15
N GLY A 457 14.87 1.17 26.07
CA GLY A 457 14.95 0.64 24.71
C GLY A 457 14.06 -0.57 24.48
N ASN A 458 12.86 -0.59 25.06
CA ASN A 458 11.88 -1.61 24.81
C ASN A 458 11.08 -1.31 23.54
N GLY A 459 10.47 -2.34 22.95
CA GLY A 459 9.53 -2.17 21.84
C GLY A 459 8.23 -1.53 22.33
N PHE A 460 7.50 -2.25 23.18
CA PHE A 460 6.24 -1.84 23.78
C PHE A 460 6.32 -2.00 25.30
N LYS A 461 6.51 -0.91 26.01
CA LYS A 461 6.46 -0.85 27.47
C LYS A 461 5.03 -0.61 27.91
N THR A 462 4.37 -1.69 28.35
CA THR A 462 2.91 -1.73 28.53
C THR A 462 2.40 -1.04 29.78
N GLY A 463 3.25 -0.39 30.58
CA GLY A 463 2.82 0.29 31.80
C GLY A 463 3.92 0.45 32.83
N GLY A 464 3.55 0.29 34.09
CA GLY A 464 4.38 0.57 35.26
C GLY A 464 3.91 1.79 36.03
N SER A 465 4.41 1.99 37.23
CA SER A 465 4.14 3.18 38.06
C SER A 465 5.15 3.31 39.19
N ASP A 466 5.24 4.50 39.82
CA ASP A 466 6.17 4.78 40.91
C ASP A 466 6.02 3.76 42.06
N ASN A 467 4.78 3.44 42.43
CA ASN A 467 4.46 2.50 43.52
C ASN A 467 4.25 1.05 43.07
N LYS A 468 4.33 0.78 41.75
CA LYS A 468 4.06 -0.54 41.16
C LYS A 468 2.64 -1.06 41.42
N ASP A 469 1.64 -0.20 41.41
CA ASP A 469 0.26 -0.48 41.82
C ASP A 469 -0.80 -0.07 40.80
N LEU A 470 -0.47 0.78 39.83
CA LEU A 470 -1.42 1.25 38.80
C LEU A 470 -1.59 0.24 37.66
N LYS A 471 -2.75 0.30 37.02
CA LYS A 471 -3.19 -0.60 35.94
C LYS A 471 -3.26 0.15 34.61
N HIS A 472 -2.44 -0.24 33.67
CA HIS A 472 -2.56 0.14 32.27
C HIS A 472 -2.96 -1.11 31.49
N ASN A 473 -4.19 -1.19 31.03
CA ASN A 473 -4.63 -2.28 30.19
C ASN A 473 -4.17 -2.01 28.75
N ALA A 474 -3.51 -2.97 28.15
CA ALA A 474 -2.98 -2.85 26.80
C ALA A 474 -3.53 -3.96 25.89
N ILE A 475 -3.95 -3.57 24.69
CA ILE A 475 -4.42 -4.50 23.65
C ILE A 475 -3.51 -4.33 22.44
N TYR A 476 -2.88 -5.42 22.01
CA TYR A 476 -2.01 -5.49 20.85
C TYR A 476 -2.62 -6.45 19.82
N ILE A 477 -2.80 -5.98 18.60
CA ILE A 477 -3.36 -6.76 17.49
C ILE A 477 -2.44 -6.61 16.30
N ARG A 478 -1.93 -7.70 15.77
CA ARG A 478 -1.01 -7.74 14.62
C ARG A 478 0.16 -6.77 14.75
N THR A 479 0.72 -6.66 15.98
CA THR A 479 1.87 -5.79 16.24
C THR A 479 3.19 -6.54 16.09
N VAL A 480 4.23 -5.82 15.69
CA VAL A 480 5.59 -6.33 15.49
C VAL A 480 6.57 -5.62 16.40
N ALA A 481 7.33 -6.38 17.19
CA ALA A 481 8.45 -5.87 17.97
C ALA A 481 9.75 -6.55 17.50
N VAL A 482 10.69 -5.77 16.94
CA VAL A 482 11.89 -6.35 16.33
C VAL A 482 13.14 -5.50 16.57
N GLY A 483 14.25 -6.18 16.89
CA GLY A 483 15.56 -5.55 17.01
C GLY A 483 15.69 -4.55 18.14
N ASN A 484 14.71 -4.45 19.06
CA ASN A 484 14.76 -3.53 20.19
C ASN A 484 15.81 -3.99 21.20
N ARG A 485 16.47 -3.02 21.83
CA ARG A 485 17.64 -3.29 22.67
C ARG A 485 17.33 -4.15 23.89
N PHE A 486 16.15 -3.97 24.50
CA PHE A 486 15.66 -4.74 25.63
C PHE A 486 14.43 -5.56 25.24
N ASP A 487 13.31 -5.41 25.94
CA ASP A 487 12.18 -6.28 25.74
C ASP A 487 11.33 -5.86 24.51
N GLY A 488 10.92 -6.80 23.68
CA GLY A 488 9.97 -6.54 22.59
C GLY A 488 8.63 -6.07 23.15
N PHE A 489 8.10 -6.85 24.12
CA PHE A 489 6.92 -6.51 24.91
C PHE A 489 7.26 -6.61 26.40
N ASP A 490 7.29 -5.45 27.09
CA ASP A 490 7.64 -5.35 28.50
C ASP A 490 6.43 -4.97 29.37
N HIS A 491 6.27 -5.59 30.53
CA HIS A 491 5.23 -5.21 31.47
C HIS A 491 5.64 -4.11 32.45
N ASN A 492 6.93 -3.86 32.65
CA ASN A 492 7.49 -2.83 33.54
C ASN A 492 6.80 -2.75 34.91
N SER A 493 6.52 -3.89 35.55
CA SER A 493 5.74 -3.94 36.78
C SER A 493 4.31 -3.37 36.68
N ASN A 494 3.70 -3.32 35.49
CA ASN A 494 2.29 -3.00 35.29
C ASN A 494 1.40 -4.00 36.03
N ARG A 495 0.28 -3.51 36.59
CA ARG A 495 -0.69 -4.34 37.33
C ARG A 495 -1.99 -4.54 36.53
N GLY A 496 -2.07 -4.07 35.27
CA GLY A 496 -3.24 -4.15 34.42
C GLY A 496 -3.40 -5.51 33.72
N GLU A 497 -4.28 -5.52 32.74
CA GLU A 497 -4.55 -6.64 31.85
C GLU A 497 -3.87 -6.37 30.50
N VAL A 498 -3.16 -7.36 29.97
CA VAL A 498 -2.49 -7.26 28.66
C VAL A 498 -2.99 -8.38 27.76
N THR A 499 -3.38 -8.01 26.53
CA THR A 499 -3.85 -8.94 25.50
C THR A 499 -3.02 -8.76 24.23
N LEU A 500 -2.49 -9.86 23.71
CA LEU A 500 -1.75 -9.90 22.45
C LEU A 500 -2.42 -10.93 21.52
N TYR A 501 -2.88 -10.48 20.37
CA TYR A 501 -3.46 -11.31 19.31
C TYR A 501 -2.68 -11.14 18.01
N ASN A 502 -2.23 -12.25 17.43
CA ASN A 502 -1.50 -12.25 16.16
C ASN A 502 -0.28 -11.28 16.19
N CYS A 503 0.54 -11.36 17.24
CA CYS A 503 1.72 -10.50 17.39
C CYS A 503 3.00 -11.25 17.02
N SER A 504 4.01 -10.53 16.53
CA SER A 504 5.31 -11.11 16.16
C SER A 504 6.45 -10.45 16.95
N ALA A 505 7.40 -11.24 17.41
CA ALA A 505 8.59 -10.74 18.09
C ALA A 505 9.86 -11.46 17.59
N TYR A 506 10.91 -10.69 17.30
CA TYR A 506 12.18 -11.22 16.79
C TYR A 506 13.36 -10.31 17.14
N ASP A 507 14.50 -10.91 17.46
CA ASP A 507 15.80 -10.24 17.65
C ASP A 507 15.77 -9.08 18.67
N ASN A 508 14.86 -9.12 19.66
CA ASN A 508 14.87 -8.21 20.79
C ASN A 508 15.82 -8.73 21.89
N GLY A 509 16.23 -7.88 22.80
CA GLY A 509 16.98 -8.34 23.99
C GLY A 509 16.26 -9.46 24.72
N THR A 510 14.94 -9.35 24.87
CA THR A 510 13.98 -10.41 25.25
C THR A 510 12.72 -10.21 24.43
N ASN A 511 12.16 -11.24 23.80
CA ASN A 511 10.98 -11.05 22.96
C ASN A 511 9.72 -10.71 23.80
N TYR A 512 9.46 -11.47 24.87
CA TYR A 512 8.37 -11.21 25.82
C TYR A 512 8.92 -11.09 27.24
N GLY A 513 8.85 -9.89 27.83
CA GLY A 513 9.41 -9.53 29.14
C GLY A 513 8.38 -9.47 30.26
N PHE A 514 7.39 -10.40 30.30
CA PHE A 514 6.37 -10.44 31.36
C PHE A 514 6.88 -11.17 32.59
N GLY A 515 7.57 -10.44 33.47
CA GLY A 515 8.22 -10.98 34.65
C GLY A 515 7.27 -11.37 35.79
N SER A 516 7.75 -12.21 36.73
CA SER A 516 6.98 -12.65 37.91
C SER A 516 6.99 -11.66 39.09
N THR A 517 7.82 -10.61 39.03
CA THR A 517 7.86 -9.57 40.05
C THR A 517 6.84 -8.48 39.72
N ASN A 518 5.94 -8.18 40.67
CA ASN A 518 4.79 -7.30 40.42
C ASN A 518 4.01 -7.69 39.13
N PRO A 519 3.53 -8.94 39.05
CA PRO A 519 2.97 -9.47 37.81
C PRO A 519 1.69 -8.73 37.39
N LEU A 520 1.38 -8.81 36.12
CA LEU A 520 0.09 -8.42 35.57
C LEU A 520 -1.08 -9.12 36.29
N GLU A 521 -2.25 -8.49 36.32
CA GLU A 521 -3.49 -9.14 36.73
C GLU A 521 -3.88 -10.25 35.75
N SER A 522 -3.83 -9.98 34.44
CA SER A 522 -4.13 -10.93 33.40
C SER A 522 -3.20 -10.76 32.20
N LEU A 523 -2.81 -11.87 31.59
CA LEU A 523 -2.07 -11.90 30.33
C LEU A 523 -2.70 -12.93 29.40
N ILE A 524 -3.10 -12.45 28.22
CA ILE A 524 -3.62 -13.28 27.13
C ILE A 524 -2.66 -13.14 25.95
N ILE A 525 -2.15 -14.26 25.42
CA ILE A 525 -1.34 -14.27 24.19
C ILE A 525 -1.87 -15.40 23.32
N LYS A 526 -2.37 -15.05 22.12
CA LYS A 526 -2.92 -16.04 21.16
C LYS A 526 -2.50 -15.72 19.74
N ASN A 527 -2.34 -16.75 18.93
CA ASN A 527 -1.96 -16.69 17.53
C ASN A 527 -0.67 -15.87 17.29
N SER A 528 0.19 -15.76 18.30
CA SER A 528 1.41 -14.98 18.20
C SER A 528 2.60 -15.85 17.83
N ASN A 529 3.60 -15.25 17.19
CA ASN A 529 4.82 -15.97 16.86
C ASN A 529 6.07 -15.31 17.46
N VAL A 530 7.11 -16.11 17.59
CA VAL A 530 8.45 -15.67 17.96
C VAL A 530 9.46 -16.45 17.16
N LEU A 531 10.45 -15.76 16.60
CA LEU A 531 11.64 -16.41 16.08
C LEU A 531 12.76 -16.26 17.12
N GLY A 532 13.18 -17.40 17.69
CA GLY A 532 14.16 -17.46 18.79
C GLY A 532 13.53 -17.72 20.15
N GLU A 533 14.18 -17.25 21.22
CA GLU A 533 13.71 -17.48 22.61
C GLU A 533 12.49 -16.62 22.93
N VAL A 534 11.48 -17.22 23.56
CA VAL A 534 10.25 -16.52 23.95
C VAL A 534 10.53 -15.45 25.00
N GLY A 535 11.25 -15.79 26.07
CA GLY A 535 11.46 -14.94 27.24
C GLY A 535 10.59 -15.33 28.44
N SER A 536 10.10 -14.34 29.17
CA SER A 536 9.31 -14.53 30.40
C SER A 536 7.83 -14.25 30.16
N VAL A 537 6.95 -15.19 30.48
CA VAL A 537 5.49 -15.08 30.31
C VAL A 537 4.81 -15.39 31.65
N ASN A 538 4.57 -14.36 32.48
CA ASN A 538 3.98 -14.51 33.80
C ASN A 538 2.88 -13.48 34.04
N ALA A 539 1.82 -13.90 34.72
CA ALA A 539 0.75 -13.06 35.25
C ALA A 539 0.02 -13.80 36.38
N THR A 540 -0.88 -13.09 37.06
CA THR A 540 -1.77 -13.71 38.07
C THR A 540 -2.78 -14.65 37.40
N SER A 541 -3.31 -14.25 36.25
CA SER A 541 -4.14 -15.07 35.36
C SER A 541 -3.47 -15.18 33.99
N LEU A 542 -3.32 -16.39 33.46
CA LEU A 542 -2.68 -16.68 32.20
C LEU A 542 -3.64 -17.40 31.23
N ASP A 543 -3.75 -16.89 30.01
CA ASP A 543 -4.34 -17.59 28.86
C ASP A 543 -3.39 -17.45 27.67
N VAL A 544 -2.34 -18.28 27.67
CA VAL A 544 -1.29 -18.28 26.65
C VAL A 544 -1.38 -19.59 25.92
N THR A 545 -1.99 -19.57 24.72
CA THR A 545 -2.31 -20.77 23.95
C THR A 545 -2.39 -20.44 22.46
N ASN A 546 -2.11 -21.45 21.63
CA ASN A 546 -2.15 -21.33 20.17
C ASN A 546 -1.11 -20.33 19.62
N ASN A 547 0.11 -20.39 20.15
CA ASN A 547 1.24 -19.58 19.69
C ASN A 547 2.30 -20.51 19.07
N SER A 548 3.27 -19.96 18.36
CA SER A 548 4.32 -20.77 17.69
C SER A 548 5.14 -21.65 18.65
N TRP A 549 5.18 -21.30 19.95
CA TRP A 549 5.97 -22.01 20.96
C TRP A 549 5.16 -22.99 21.84
N ASP A 550 3.84 -23.01 21.71
CA ASP A 550 2.97 -23.87 22.50
C ASP A 550 1.94 -24.66 21.65
N THR A 551 1.95 -24.52 20.34
CA THR A 551 1.11 -25.28 19.40
C THR A 551 1.80 -26.59 19.00
N GLU A 552 1.12 -27.74 19.15
CA GLU A 552 1.71 -29.04 18.85
C GLU A 552 1.98 -29.19 17.33
N GLY A 553 3.22 -29.50 16.97
CA GLY A 553 3.65 -29.74 15.59
C GLY A 553 4.07 -28.48 14.85
N VAL A 554 4.14 -27.34 15.53
CA VAL A 554 4.62 -26.06 15.00
C VAL A 554 6.01 -25.75 15.56
N GLU A 555 6.93 -25.32 14.73
CA GLU A 555 8.27 -24.86 15.12
C GLU A 555 8.70 -23.67 14.26
N SER A 556 8.63 -22.46 14.83
CA SER A 556 9.06 -21.25 14.11
C SER A 556 10.58 -21.24 13.88
N SER A 557 10.98 -21.20 12.63
CA SER A 557 12.35 -21.22 12.15
C SER A 557 12.58 -20.16 11.05
N VAL A 558 13.83 -19.90 10.70
CA VAL A 558 14.16 -18.95 9.61
C VAL A 558 13.55 -19.39 8.27
N ASP A 559 13.41 -20.69 8.07
CA ASP A 559 12.92 -21.27 6.80
C ASP A 559 11.39 -21.02 6.61
N ASP A 560 10.68 -20.60 7.65
CA ASP A 560 9.25 -20.28 7.58
C ASP A 560 8.95 -18.92 6.94
N TYR A 561 9.96 -18.06 6.78
CA TYR A 561 9.75 -16.67 6.38
C TYR A 561 10.43 -16.33 5.05
N VAL A 562 9.72 -15.58 4.20
CA VAL A 562 10.25 -15.01 2.95
C VAL A 562 11.46 -14.11 3.24
N SER A 563 11.40 -13.32 4.31
CA SER A 563 12.48 -12.44 4.76
C SER A 563 12.46 -12.27 6.28
N ILE A 564 13.64 -12.16 6.87
CA ILE A 564 13.84 -11.75 8.28
C ILE A 564 14.58 -10.41 8.37
N ASP A 565 14.73 -9.70 7.24
CA ASP A 565 15.37 -8.38 7.20
C ASP A 565 14.40 -7.28 7.60
N TYR A 566 14.43 -6.89 8.87
CA TYR A 566 13.55 -5.86 9.40
C TYR A 566 13.92 -4.43 8.95
N ALA A 567 15.01 -4.21 8.22
CA ALA A 567 15.29 -2.93 7.58
C ALA A 567 14.19 -2.54 6.57
N GLU A 568 13.47 -3.53 6.02
CA GLU A 568 12.31 -3.30 5.14
C GLU A 568 11.19 -2.48 5.84
N LEU A 569 11.03 -2.65 7.15
CA LEU A 569 9.93 -2.05 7.92
C LEU A 569 10.00 -0.53 8.02
N THR A 570 11.18 0.06 7.81
CA THR A 570 11.39 1.52 7.84
C THR A 570 11.33 2.18 6.45
N GLY A 571 10.97 1.42 5.42
CA GLY A 571 10.77 1.91 4.07
C GLY A 571 9.65 2.96 3.96
N PRO A 572 9.53 3.65 2.82
CA PRO A 572 8.49 4.64 2.60
C PRO A 572 7.09 4.02 2.73
N ARG A 573 6.14 4.76 3.29
CA ARG A 573 4.73 4.37 3.31
C ARG A 573 4.14 4.39 1.91
N LYS A 574 3.00 3.73 1.74
CA LYS A 574 2.16 3.86 0.53
C LYS A 574 1.63 5.29 0.41
N GLU A 575 1.17 5.65 -0.77
CA GLU A 575 0.64 7.00 -1.04
C GLU A 575 -0.57 7.37 -0.18
N ASP A 576 -1.39 6.40 0.19
CA ASP A 576 -2.53 6.57 1.09
C ASP A 576 -2.13 6.66 2.58
N GLY A 577 -0.83 6.62 2.88
CA GLY A 577 -0.28 6.66 4.24
C GLY A 577 -0.25 5.32 4.96
N SER A 578 -0.79 4.24 4.39
CA SER A 578 -0.76 2.91 5.00
C SER A 578 0.66 2.33 5.06
N LEU A 579 0.81 1.24 5.80
CA LEU A 579 2.09 0.53 5.93
C LEU A 579 2.58 0.03 4.56
N PRO A 580 3.90 0.02 4.32
CA PRO A 580 4.46 -0.52 3.08
C PRO A 580 4.21 -2.02 2.96
N ASP A 581 4.14 -2.51 1.73
CA ASP A 581 4.23 -3.94 1.47
C ASP A 581 5.67 -4.37 1.73
N VAL A 582 5.84 -5.39 2.56
CA VAL A 582 7.14 -5.90 2.98
C VAL A 582 7.21 -7.42 2.78
N SER A 583 8.40 -7.97 2.67
CA SER A 583 8.60 -9.43 2.69
C SER A 583 8.89 -9.94 4.10
N PHE A 584 9.25 -9.05 5.02
CA PHE A 584 9.60 -9.38 6.41
C PHE A 584 8.46 -10.13 7.10
N PHE A 585 8.78 -11.30 7.64
CA PHE A 585 7.88 -12.19 8.38
C PHE A 585 6.60 -12.62 7.63
N HIS A 586 6.50 -12.39 6.31
CA HIS A 586 5.54 -13.11 5.49
C HIS A 586 5.97 -14.57 5.37
N LEU A 587 4.99 -15.47 5.45
CA LEU A 587 5.24 -16.90 5.52
C LEU A 587 5.62 -17.48 4.14
N GLU A 588 6.51 -18.47 4.13
CA GLU A 588 6.73 -19.33 2.97
C GLU A 588 5.57 -20.33 2.82
N ALA A 589 5.30 -20.77 1.60
CA ALA A 589 4.14 -21.58 1.27
C ALA A 589 4.08 -22.98 1.95
N ASP A 590 5.19 -23.44 2.51
CA ASP A 590 5.32 -24.71 3.24
C ASP A 590 5.52 -24.51 4.76
N SER A 591 5.33 -23.29 5.27
CA SER A 591 5.42 -23.00 6.70
C SER A 591 4.30 -23.70 7.49
N ASP A 592 4.66 -24.27 8.64
CA ASP A 592 3.70 -24.89 9.57
C ASP A 592 2.97 -23.86 10.46
N LEU A 593 3.28 -22.56 10.30
CA LEU A 593 2.59 -21.44 10.93
C LEU A 593 1.29 -21.05 10.21
N ILE A 594 1.13 -21.49 8.94
CA ILE A 594 -0.06 -21.21 8.13
C ILE A 594 -1.26 -21.99 8.68
N ASP A 595 -2.42 -21.32 8.80
CA ASP A 595 -3.68 -21.92 9.29
C ASP A 595 -3.57 -22.58 10.69
N ALA A 596 -2.51 -22.28 11.47
CA ALA A 596 -2.24 -22.93 12.75
C ALA A 596 -2.88 -22.20 13.96
N GLY A 597 -3.48 -21.04 13.75
CA GLY A 597 -4.15 -20.26 14.76
C GLY A 597 -5.60 -20.64 15.01
N VAL A 598 -6.26 -19.88 15.88
CA VAL A 598 -7.69 -20.03 16.21
C VAL A 598 -8.44 -18.75 15.85
N ASP A 599 -9.69 -18.87 15.42
CA ASP A 599 -10.55 -17.72 15.10
C ASP A 599 -10.82 -16.87 16.36
N LEU A 600 -10.28 -15.67 16.37
CA LEU A 600 -10.46 -14.66 17.43
C LEU A 600 -11.44 -13.55 17.01
N GLY A 601 -12.12 -13.70 15.87
CA GLY A 601 -13.01 -12.70 15.28
C GLY A 601 -12.27 -11.58 14.54
N LEU A 602 -10.98 -11.76 14.26
CA LEU A 602 -10.18 -10.90 13.40
C LEU A 602 -10.24 -11.40 11.94
N PRO A 603 -10.08 -10.53 10.94
CA PRO A 603 -9.97 -10.98 9.55
C PRO A 603 -8.73 -11.87 9.35
N PHE A 604 -8.87 -12.94 8.59
CA PHE A 604 -7.78 -13.84 8.20
C PHE A 604 -8.00 -14.41 6.79
N ASN A 605 -6.94 -14.96 6.20
CA ASN A 605 -6.97 -15.71 4.95
C ASN A 605 -7.00 -17.22 5.26
N GLY A 606 -7.27 -18.06 4.26
CA GLY A 606 -7.17 -19.52 4.42
C GLY A 606 -8.31 -20.17 5.20
N SER A 607 -8.01 -21.26 5.92
CA SER A 607 -8.96 -22.08 6.69
C SER A 607 -8.99 -21.73 8.17
N ALA A 608 -7.95 -21.10 8.69
CA ALA A 608 -7.81 -20.56 10.04
C ALA A 608 -6.80 -19.39 10.00
N PRO A 609 -6.71 -18.55 11.06
CA PRO A 609 -5.67 -17.53 11.14
C PRO A 609 -4.26 -18.16 11.15
N ASP A 610 -3.29 -17.42 10.61
CA ASP A 610 -1.88 -17.76 10.73
C ASP A 610 -1.33 -17.36 12.10
N LEU A 611 -0.16 -17.90 12.47
CA LEU A 611 0.53 -17.47 13.68
C LEU A 611 1.46 -16.29 13.39
N GLY A 612 1.15 -15.14 13.98
CA GLY A 612 1.93 -13.91 13.84
C GLY A 612 1.15 -12.73 13.29
N ALA A 613 1.89 -11.66 12.95
CA ALA A 613 1.30 -10.38 12.57
C ALA A 613 0.91 -10.29 11.09
N PHE A 614 1.36 -11.22 10.27
CA PHE A 614 1.13 -11.23 8.82
C PHE A 614 0.42 -12.52 8.41
N GLU A 615 -0.58 -12.40 7.57
CA GLU A 615 -1.31 -13.51 6.95
C GLU A 615 -0.69 -13.87 5.60
N PHE A 616 -0.69 -15.17 5.27
CA PHE A 616 -0.18 -15.75 4.02
C PHE A 616 -1.10 -15.48 2.80
#